data_e53f5e7bade7fd72ecaf26709e30d832
#
_entry.id   e53f5e7bade7fd72ecaf26709e30d832
#
_cell.length_a   1.000
_cell.length_b   1.000
_cell.length_c   1.000
_cell.angle_alpha   90.00
_cell.angle_beta   90.00
_cell.angle_gamma   90.00
#
_symmetry.space_group_name_H-M   'P 1'
#
loop_
_entity.id
_entity.type
_entity.pdbx_description
1 polymer ?
#
loop_
_entity_poly.entity_id
_entity_poly.type
_entity_poly.pdbx_seq_one_letter_code
_entity_poly.pdbx_strand_id
1 'polypeptide(L)'
;MKLGPGRKLLLLAVAIPMPVGLYGQTAATNSQGPPTQRVFSPTERLEFDVASIKQSKSGASPYSNFSISSGTMYGPTGGIFSSTNRPLIDYIVFAYKMTPSQREDLMSQLPAWAVSDGFDIQAKSENHDPTKDQMRLMMQSLLADRFKLAVHTESRRVSVFALVLARPGVIGPQLKPHPAGQSCSTADATVAAPDATSAPLTKLLGVWPMSCGGVNRARPALSPGLTRAGGRNLSMQSLADSMNQLGNLNRPVVDQTGLTGNFDFVLEYAPEIAMGENPGGSQSDPGGQAFGEALKKQLGLKLDSQKAMADYLHVDHVERPTAN
;
A
#
# COMPACT_ATOMS: atom_id res chain seq x y z
N MET A 1 42.71 -51.23 -34.62
CA MET A 1 42.39 -52.63 -34.78
C MET A 1 40.91 -52.84 -34.63
N LYS A 2 40.21 -53.19 -35.75
CA LYS A 2 38.92 -53.88 -35.96
C LYS A 2 37.72 -53.51 -35.00
N LEU A 3 36.72 -52.72 -35.43
CA LEU A 3 35.50 -53.07 -36.19
C LEU A 3 34.70 -54.28 -35.62
N GLY A 4 33.42 -54.02 -35.32
CA GLY A 4 32.34 -54.98 -35.28
C GLY A 4 30.96 -54.35 -35.03
N PRO A 5 29.98 -54.65 -35.90
CA PRO A 5 28.77 -53.82 -36.04
C PRO A 5 27.50 -54.48 -35.47
N GLY A 6 26.51 -53.61 -35.15
CA GLY A 6 25.13 -53.83 -35.50
C GLY A 6 24.27 -54.81 -34.73
N ARG A 7 23.11 -54.35 -34.29
CA ARG A 7 21.82 -55.02 -34.54
C ARG A 7 20.65 -54.12 -34.12
N LYS A 8 19.88 -53.70 -35.10
CA LYS A 8 18.54 -53.12 -34.96
C LYS A 8 17.58 -54.24 -34.57
N LEU A 9 16.79 -54.02 -33.54
CA LEU A 9 15.64 -54.86 -33.25
C LEU A 9 14.36 -54.03 -33.39
N LEU A 10 13.59 -54.44 -34.38
CA LEU A 10 12.25 -53.97 -34.72
C LEU A 10 11.28 -54.74 -33.80
N LEU A 11 10.43 -54.09 -33.03
CA LEU A 11 9.31 -54.72 -32.34
C LEU A 11 7.99 -54.13 -32.84
N LEU A 12 7.24 -55.02 -33.48
CA LEU A 12 5.85 -54.79 -33.94
C LEU A 12 4.91 -54.61 -32.74
N ALA A 13 4.06 -53.62 -32.80
CA ALA A 13 2.91 -53.45 -31.92
C ALA A 13 1.70 -54.17 -32.50
N VAL A 14 1.17 -55.15 -31.75
CA VAL A 14 -0.08 -55.84 -32.03
C VAL A 14 -1.20 -55.12 -31.27
N ALA A 15 -2.16 -54.56 -32.00
CA ALA A 15 -3.37 -53.98 -31.45
C ALA A 15 -4.43 -55.08 -31.21
N ILE A 16 -4.99 -55.15 -29.99
CA ILE A 16 -6.13 -55.98 -29.66
C ILE A 16 -7.29 -55.06 -29.28
N PRO A 17 -8.46 -55.19 -29.91
CA PRO A 17 -9.65 -54.43 -29.50
C PRO A 17 -10.38 -55.16 -28.36
N MET A 18 -10.80 -54.41 -27.34
CA MET A 18 -11.75 -54.86 -26.32
C MET A 18 -13.06 -54.07 -26.31
N PRO A 19 -14.16 -54.70 -25.95
CA PRO A 19 -15.48 -54.18 -26.23
C PRO A 19 -16.02 -53.24 -25.15
N VAL A 20 -16.90 -52.35 -25.62
CA VAL A 20 -17.69 -51.39 -24.89
C VAL A 20 -18.68 -52.08 -23.94
N GLY A 21 -18.57 -51.79 -22.66
CA GLY A 21 -19.59 -52.08 -21.64
C GLY A 21 -20.20 -50.78 -21.12
N LEU A 22 -21.44 -50.49 -21.50
CA LEU A 22 -22.26 -49.44 -20.89
C LEU A 22 -22.70 -49.86 -19.50
N TYR A 23 -22.32 -49.11 -18.47
CA TYR A 23 -23.14 -48.95 -17.27
C TYR A 23 -23.05 -47.52 -16.80
N GLY A 24 -24.20 -46.86 -16.91
CA GLY A 24 -24.41 -45.53 -16.37
C GLY A 24 -24.52 -45.52 -14.86
N GLN A 25 -23.80 -44.61 -14.23
CA GLN A 25 -24.17 -44.06 -12.92
C GLN A 25 -23.81 -42.56 -12.93
N THR A 26 -24.87 -41.77 -12.91
CA THR A 26 -24.82 -40.33 -12.67
C THR A 26 -24.47 -40.05 -11.23
N ALA A 27 -23.21 -39.76 -10.93
CA ALA A 27 -22.83 -39.09 -9.70
C ALA A 27 -22.63 -37.58 -10.02
N ALA A 28 -23.57 -36.77 -9.56
CA ALA A 28 -23.44 -35.33 -9.56
C ALA A 28 -22.32 -34.92 -8.58
N THR A 29 -21.11 -34.80 -9.06
CA THR A 29 -20.02 -34.14 -8.33
C THR A 29 -20.17 -32.63 -8.49
N ASN A 30 -20.67 -32.01 -7.42
CA ASN A 30 -20.62 -30.56 -7.21
C ASN A 30 -19.14 -30.16 -7.03
N SER A 31 -18.41 -29.97 -8.13
CA SER A 31 -17.10 -29.35 -8.12
C SER A 31 -17.27 -27.84 -8.12
N GLN A 32 -17.44 -27.26 -6.94
CA GLN A 32 -17.10 -25.87 -6.74
C GLN A 32 -15.57 -25.74 -6.93
N GLY A 33 -15.15 -25.36 -8.12
CA GLY A 33 -13.78 -24.94 -8.38
C GLY A 33 -13.44 -23.73 -7.51
N PRO A 34 -12.16 -23.53 -7.16
CA PRO A 34 -11.75 -22.35 -6.41
C PRO A 34 -12.21 -21.10 -7.17
N PRO A 35 -12.59 -20.00 -6.46
CA PRO A 35 -13.03 -18.77 -7.10
C PRO A 35 -11.93 -18.32 -8.05
N THR A 36 -12.27 -18.27 -9.33
CA THR A 36 -11.38 -17.78 -10.38
C THR A 36 -11.14 -16.30 -10.13
N GLN A 37 -9.99 -15.95 -9.55
CA GLN A 37 -9.54 -14.57 -9.53
C GLN A 37 -9.42 -14.11 -10.98
N ARG A 38 -10.31 -13.20 -11.39
CA ARG A 38 -10.17 -12.53 -12.69
C ARG A 38 -8.84 -11.76 -12.67
N VAL A 39 -7.87 -12.22 -13.45
CA VAL A 39 -6.67 -11.44 -13.77
C VAL A 39 -7.13 -10.35 -14.74
N PHE A 40 -7.30 -9.13 -14.22
CA PHE A 40 -7.65 -7.99 -15.06
C PHE A 40 -6.49 -7.68 -16.00
N SER A 41 -6.80 -7.60 -17.29
CA SER A 41 -5.85 -7.14 -18.30
C SER A 41 -5.51 -5.65 -18.04
N PRO A 42 -4.28 -5.16 -18.33
CA PRO A 42 -3.87 -3.78 -18.05
C PRO A 42 -4.67 -2.69 -18.77
N THR A 43 -5.60 -3.06 -19.63
CA THR A 43 -6.45 -2.18 -20.44
C THR A 43 -7.89 -2.05 -19.93
N GLU A 44 -8.28 -2.76 -18.88
CA GLU A 44 -9.65 -2.72 -18.37
C GLU A 44 -9.77 -1.60 -17.32
N ARG A 45 -10.56 -0.57 -17.66
CA ARG A 45 -10.89 0.54 -16.76
C ARG A 45 -11.68 -0.01 -15.57
N LEU A 46 -11.14 0.09 -14.37
CA LEU A 46 -11.84 -0.31 -13.15
C LEU A 46 -12.81 0.80 -12.72
N GLU A 47 -14.06 0.42 -12.47
CA GLU A 47 -15.14 1.32 -12.06
C GLU A 47 -15.87 0.77 -10.84
N PHE A 48 -16.51 1.66 -10.08
CA PHE A 48 -17.52 1.25 -9.11
C PHE A 48 -18.80 0.86 -9.86
N ASP A 49 -19.43 -0.23 -9.44
CA ASP A 49 -20.73 -0.67 -9.98
C ASP A 49 -21.84 0.36 -9.73
N VAL A 50 -21.84 0.90 -8.51
CA VAL A 50 -22.76 1.98 -8.12
C VAL A 50 -21.99 3.04 -7.35
N ALA A 51 -22.25 4.31 -7.65
CA ALA A 51 -21.71 5.44 -6.92
C ALA A 51 -22.71 6.60 -6.79
N SER A 52 -22.75 7.19 -5.60
CA SER A 52 -23.49 8.41 -5.29
C SER A 52 -22.54 9.46 -4.75
N ILE A 53 -22.67 10.70 -5.25
CA ILE A 53 -21.90 11.85 -4.79
C ILE A 53 -22.88 12.96 -4.41
N LYS A 54 -22.68 13.54 -3.24
CA LYS A 54 -23.47 14.67 -2.75
C LYS A 54 -22.56 15.71 -2.11
N GLN A 55 -22.90 16.98 -2.26
CA GLN A 55 -22.27 18.02 -1.44
C GLN A 55 -22.63 17.79 0.03
N SER A 56 -21.64 17.81 0.90
CA SER A 56 -21.85 17.57 2.33
C SER A 56 -22.63 18.69 2.98
N LYS A 57 -23.38 18.33 4.01
CA LYS A 57 -24.05 19.33 4.85
C LYS A 57 -23.00 20.05 5.73
N SER A 58 -23.20 21.35 5.92
CA SER A 58 -22.35 22.15 6.83
C SER A 58 -22.28 21.53 8.22
N GLY A 59 -21.09 21.47 8.82
CA GLY A 59 -20.86 20.97 10.17
C GLY A 59 -20.69 19.45 10.30
N ALA A 60 -20.76 18.68 9.21
CA ALA A 60 -20.43 17.25 9.23
C ALA A 60 -18.94 17.05 9.54
N SER A 61 -18.61 16.06 10.39
CA SER A 61 -17.21 15.68 10.63
C SER A 61 -16.64 14.88 9.46
N PRO A 62 -15.39 15.14 9.04
CA PRO A 62 -14.74 14.35 8.00
C PRO A 62 -14.60 12.90 8.43
N TYR A 63 -15.05 11.97 7.58
CA TYR A 63 -14.98 10.54 7.82
C TYR A 63 -14.65 9.78 6.52
N SER A 64 -14.05 8.61 6.67
CA SER A 64 -13.99 7.58 5.63
C SER A 64 -13.86 6.20 6.27
N ASN A 65 -14.46 5.17 5.66
CA ASN A 65 -14.47 3.81 6.20
C ASN A 65 -13.09 3.13 6.17
N PHE A 66 -12.13 3.69 5.44
CA PHE A 66 -10.71 3.37 5.53
C PHE A 66 -9.86 4.61 5.25
N SER A 67 -8.56 4.52 5.52
CA SER A 67 -7.64 5.66 5.30
C SER A 67 -7.48 5.99 3.81
N ILE A 68 -7.95 7.16 3.39
CA ILE A 68 -7.76 7.73 2.04
C ILE A 68 -6.43 8.46 1.88
N SER A 69 -5.38 7.98 2.53
CA SER A 69 -4.01 8.46 2.39
C SER A 69 -3.27 7.78 1.24
N SER A 70 -2.12 8.33 0.87
CA SER A 70 -1.19 7.71 -0.09
C SER A 70 -0.60 6.37 0.41
N GLY A 71 -0.62 6.13 1.73
CA GLY A 71 -0.09 4.91 2.34
C GLY A 71 -0.83 3.64 1.92
N THR A 72 -0.21 2.49 2.19
CA THR A 72 -0.70 1.16 1.77
C THR A 72 -1.68 0.52 2.75
N MET A 73 -1.83 1.07 3.97
CA MET A 73 -2.74 0.53 4.97
C MET A 73 -4.18 0.47 4.46
N TYR A 74 -4.76 -0.75 4.48
CA TYR A 74 -6.10 -1.03 3.99
C TYR A 74 -6.65 -2.27 4.70
N GLY A 75 -7.92 -2.23 5.07
CA GLY A 75 -8.65 -3.38 5.59
C GLY A 75 -9.81 -3.75 4.66
N PRO A 76 -10.27 -5.00 4.67
CA PRO A 76 -11.42 -5.42 3.88
C PRO A 76 -12.64 -4.54 4.15
N THR A 77 -13.26 -4.04 3.09
CA THR A 77 -14.45 -3.16 3.17
C THR A 77 -15.69 -3.79 2.55
N GLY A 78 -15.62 -5.05 2.11
CA GLY A 78 -16.70 -5.68 1.34
C GLY A 78 -16.93 -5.03 -0.02
N GLY A 79 -15.91 -4.37 -0.60
CA GLY A 79 -16.03 -3.61 -1.84
C GLY A 79 -16.68 -2.23 -1.68
N ILE A 80 -16.95 -1.79 -0.44
CA ILE A 80 -17.63 -0.52 -0.18
C ILE A 80 -16.62 0.58 0.07
N PHE A 81 -16.80 1.71 -0.63
CA PHE A 81 -16.18 2.99 -0.32
C PHE A 81 -17.23 3.93 0.29
N SER A 82 -16.97 4.42 1.48
CA SER A 82 -17.85 5.37 2.18
C SER A 82 -17.04 6.50 2.77
N SER A 83 -17.39 7.72 2.41
CA SER A 83 -16.70 8.92 2.89
C SER A 83 -17.70 10.06 3.05
N THR A 84 -17.50 10.89 4.07
CA THR A 84 -18.34 12.04 4.39
C THR A 84 -17.46 13.27 4.59
N ASN A 85 -17.92 14.40 4.07
CA ASN A 85 -17.34 15.73 4.25
C ASN A 85 -15.83 15.80 3.98
N ARG A 86 -15.41 15.23 2.85
CA ARG A 86 -14.03 15.33 2.38
C ARG A 86 -13.97 16.24 1.16
N PRO A 87 -13.01 17.16 1.06
CA PRO A 87 -12.81 17.97 -0.14
C PRO A 87 -12.32 17.12 -1.31
N LEU A 88 -12.59 17.58 -2.53
CA LEU A 88 -12.19 16.88 -3.75
C LEU A 88 -10.69 16.56 -3.80
N ILE A 89 -9.86 17.49 -3.33
CA ILE A 89 -8.40 17.28 -3.28
C ILE A 89 -8.02 16.01 -2.50
N ASP A 90 -8.73 15.65 -1.43
CA ASP A 90 -8.41 14.45 -0.65
C ASP A 90 -8.66 13.17 -1.46
N TYR A 91 -9.71 13.16 -2.29
CA TYR A 91 -9.99 12.04 -3.21
C TYR A 91 -8.95 11.94 -4.34
N ILE A 92 -8.48 13.08 -4.87
CA ILE A 92 -7.42 13.11 -5.88
C ILE A 92 -6.10 12.59 -5.27
N VAL A 93 -5.72 13.08 -4.09
CA VAL A 93 -4.54 12.62 -3.35
C VAL A 93 -4.58 11.10 -3.10
N PHE A 94 -5.74 10.57 -2.74
CA PHE A 94 -5.95 9.14 -2.57
C PHE A 94 -5.79 8.38 -3.87
N ALA A 95 -6.50 8.82 -4.93
CA ALA A 95 -6.57 8.15 -6.23
C ALA A 95 -5.20 8.06 -6.91
N TYR A 96 -4.39 9.09 -6.78
CA TYR A 96 -3.07 9.21 -7.44
C TYR A 96 -1.88 9.01 -6.49
N LYS A 97 -2.09 8.51 -5.27
CA LYS A 97 -1.03 8.22 -4.26
C LYS A 97 -0.10 9.41 -3.99
N MET A 98 -0.63 10.62 -3.96
CA MET A 98 0.19 11.82 -3.89
C MET A 98 0.84 11.99 -2.51
N THR A 99 2.08 12.46 -2.53
CA THR A 99 2.82 12.87 -1.33
C THR A 99 2.32 14.23 -0.82
N PRO A 100 2.64 14.62 0.43
CA PRO A 100 2.28 15.95 0.94
C PRO A 100 2.74 17.10 0.06
N SER A 101 3.97 17.05 -0.48
CA SER A 101 4.49 18.08 -1.37
C SER A 101 3.77 18.15 -2.73
N GLN A 102 3.38 16.99 -3.28
CA GLN A 102 2.56 16.94 -4.49
C GLN A 102 1.15 17.48 -4.22
N ARG A 103 0.58 17.24 -3.01
CA ARG A 103 -0.70 17.81 -2.59
C ARG A 103 -0.65 19.33 -2.52
N GLU A 104 0.44 19.91 -1.99
CA GLU A 104 0.63 21.37 -1.96
C GLU A 104 0.70 21.97 -3.37
N ASP A 105 1.43 21.34 -4.28
CA ASP A 105 1.49 21.74 -5.69
C ASP A 105 0.09 21.65 -6.34
N LEU A 106 -0.64 20.57 -6.11
CA LEU A 106 -2.00 20.38 -6.61
C LEU A 106 -2.99 21.42 -6.08
N MET A 107 -2.87 21.86 -4.82
CA MET A 107 -3.74 22.90 -4.25
C MET A 107 -3.71 24.20 -5.04
N SER A 108 -2.56 24.56 -5.60
CA SER A 108 -2.41 25.78 -6.40
C SER A 108 -3.08 25.72 -7.77
N GLN A 109 -3.38 24.52 -8.24
CA GLN A 109 -3.98 24.25 -9.56
C GLN A 109 -5.50 24.10 -9.49
N LEU A 110 -6.04 23.82 -8.33
CA LEU A 110 -7.46 23.53 -8.13
C LEU A 110 -8.27 24.79 -7.82
N PRO A 111 -9.54 24.87 -8.29
CA PRO A 111 -10.43 25.94 -7.87
C PRO A 111 -10.72 25.83 -6.36
N ALA A 112 -10.99 26.97 -5.72
CA ALA A 112 -11.18 27.07 -4.26
C ALA A 112 -12.19 26.03 -3.72
N TRP A 113 -13.30 25.80 -4.42
CA TRP A 113 -14.31 24.82 -3.99
C TRP A 113 -13.79 23.40 -3.91
N ALA A 114 -12.83 23.03 -4.75
CA ALA A 114 -12.28 21.66 -4.76
C ALA A 114 -11.38 21.38 -3.53
N VAL A 115 -10.95 22.45 -2.85
CA VAL A 115 -10.12 22.39 -1.64
C VAL A 115 -10.96 22.61 -0.38
N SER A 116 -12.05 23.42 -0.46
CA SER A 116 -12.84 23.83 0.71
C SER A 116 -14.16 23.10 0.88
N ASP A 117 -14.85 22.76 -0.23
CA ASP A 117 -16.19 22.18 -0.13
C ASP A 117 -16.10 20.67 0.12
N GLY A 118 -16.85 20.20 1.11
CA GLY A 118 -16.93 18.77 1.40
C GLY A 118 -17.91 18.04 0.48
N PHE A 119 -17.57 16.79 0.13
CA PHE A 119 -18.42 15.88 -0.60
C PHE A 119 -18.57 14.56 0.16
N ASP A 120 -19.76 13.99 0.11
CA ASP A 120 -20.07 12.64 0.57
C ASP A 120 -20.05 11.70 -0.64
N ILE A 121 -19.26 10.64 -0.57
CA ILE A 121 -19.20 9.61 -1.61
C ILE A 121 -19.56 8.27 -0.99
N GLN A 122 -20.54 7.60 -1.60
CA GLN A 122 -20.90 6.23 -1.32
C GLN A 122 -20.78 5.46 -2.63
N ALA A 123 -19.92 4.44 -2.66
CA ALA A 123 -19.69 3.64 -3.86
C ALA A 123 -19.51 2.16 -3.51
N LYS A 124 -19.84 1.29 -4.42
CA LYS A 124 -19.73 -0.16 -4.28
C LYS A 124 -19.05 -0.75 -5.50
N SER A 125 -18.09 -1.63 -5.29
CA SER A 125 -17.42 -2.42 -6.30
C SER A 125 -18.12 -3.76 -6.48
N GLU A 126 -18.17 -4.28 -7.70
CA GLU A 126 -18.59 -5.66 -7.99
C GLU A 126 -17.69 -6.67 -7.24
N ASN A 127 -16.38 -6.37 -7.17
CA ASN A 127 -15.46 -7.15 -6.38
C ASN A 127 -15.65 -6.86 -4.88
N HIS A 128 -15.97 -7.88 -4.08
CA HIS A 128 -16.18 -7.75 -2.64
C HIS A 128 -14.88 -7.60 -1.83
N ASP A 129 -13.73 -7.88 -2.43
CA ASP A 129 -12.41 -7.77 -1.77
C ASP A 129 -11.38 -7.09 -2.69
N PRO A 130 -11.64 -5.83 -3.12
CA PRO A 130 -10.68 -5.10 -3.93
C PRO A 130 -9.47 -4.69 -3.09
N THR A 131 -8.30 -4.72 -3.71
CA THR A 131 -7.10 -4.12 -3.09
C THR A 131 -7.25 -2.59 -3.00
N LYS A 132 -6.44 -1.96 -2.15
CA LYS A 132 -6.43 -0.49 -2.07
C LYS A 132 -6.09 0.17 -3.41
N ASP A 133 -5.22 -0.45 -4.21
CA ASP A 133 -4.85 0.05 -5.52
C ASP A 133 -5.99 -0.08 -6.53
N GLN A 134 -6.78 -1.16 -6.47
CA GLN A 134 -8.01 -1.27 -7.25
C GLN A 134 -9.05 -0.21 -6.85
N MET A 135 -9.20 0.05 -5.53
CA MET A 135 -10.04 1.16 -5.04
C MET A 135 -9.57 2.53 -5.57
N ARG A 136 -8.26 2.75 -5.69
CA ARG A 136 -7.70 3.98 -6.28
C ARG A 136 -8.01 4.11 -7.75
N LEU A 137 -7.88 3.03 -8.53
CA LEU A 137 -8.22 3.04 -9.95
C LEU A 137 -9.72 3.29 -10.17
N MET A 138 -10.59 2.66 -9.37
CA MET A 138 -12.03 2.95 -9.41
C MET A 138 -12.33 4.40 -9.02
N MET A 139 -11.60 4.95 -8.06
CA MET A 139 -11.74 6.38 -7.71
C MET A 139 -11.27 7.30 -8.84
N GLN A 140 -10.19 6.99 -9.56
CA GLN A 140 -9.78 7.75 -10.74
C GLN A 140 -10.89 7.80 -11.79
N SER A 141 -11.52 6.66 -12.07
CA SER A 141 -12.67 6.58 -12.97
C SER A 141 -13.86 7.43 -12.50
N LEU A 142 -14.19 7.34 -11.21
CA LEU A 142 -15.27 8.13 -10.60
C LEU A 142 -15.01 9.64 -10.72
N LEU A 143 -13.77 10.08 -10.45
CA LEU A 143 -13.38 11.50 -10.54
C LEU A 143 -13.46 12.01 -11.97
N ALA A 144 -13.00 11.22 -12.95
CA ALA A 144 -13.09 11.57 -14.37
C ALA A 144 -14.54 11.69 -14.82
N ASP A 145 -15.42 10.78 -14.40
CA ASP A 145 -16.81 10.75 -14.83
C ASP A 145 -17.67 11.84 -14.17
N ARG A 146 -17.52 12.03 -12.87
CA ARG A 146 -18.43 12.85 -12.08
C ARG A 146 -17.94 14.28 -11.87
N PHE A 147 -16.63 14.48 -11.78
CA PHE A 147 -16.01 15.80 -11.65
C PHE A 147 -15.35 16.28 -12.95
N LYS A 148 -15.46 15.48 -14.03
CA LYS A 148 -14.79 15.75 -15.31
C LYS A 148 -13.29 15.99 -15.13
N LEU A 149 -12.71 15.35 -14.12
CA LEU A 149 -11.29 15.50 -13.82
C LEU A 149 -10.46 14.98 -14.99
N ALA A 150 -9.75 15.87 -15.66
CA ALA A 150 -8.74 15.53 -16.65
C ALA A 150 -7.36 15.92 -16.08
N VAL A 151 -6.44 14.99 -16.13
CA VAL A 151 -5.09 15.19 -15.59
C VAL A 151 -4.05 14.53 -16.49
N HIS A 152 -2.84 15.07 -16.47
CA HIS A 152 -1.68 14.40 -17.04
C HIS A 152 -0.50 14.45 -16.07
N THR A 153 0.52 13.66 -16.34
CA THR A 153 1.73 13.61 -15.53
C THR A 153 2.83 14.43 -16.19
N GLU A 154 3.45 15.31 -15.42
CA GLU A 154 4.64 16.07 -15.80
C GLU A 154 5.83 15.63 -14.98
N SER A 155 6.92 15.23 -15.65
CA SER A 155 8.19 14.95 -14.99
C SER A 155 8.96 16.23 -14.73
N ARG A 156 9.17 16.57 -13.46
CA ARG A 156 9.89 17.78 -13.03
C ARG A 156 11.14 17.41 -12.25
N ARG A 157 12.22 18.18 -12.42
CA ARG A 157 13.44 18.05 -11.63
C ARG A 157 13.26 18.74 -10.29
N VAL A 158 13.04 17.97 -9.24
CA VAL A 158 12.75 18.47 -7.89
C VAL A 158 13.74 17.93 -6.86
N SER A 159 13.77 18.57 -5.69
CA SER A 159 14.51 18.05 -4.55
C SER A 159 13.75 16.84 -3.95
N VAL A 160 14.44 15.71 -3.86
CA VAL A 160 13.92 14.47 -3.29
C VAL A 160 14.84 13.97 -2.17
N PHE A 161 14.36 13.03 -1.39
CA PHE A 161 15.21 12.17 -0.58
C PHE A 161 15.41 10.83 -1.31
N ALA A 162 16.65 10.43 -1.52
CA ALA A 162 16.97 9.08 -1.95
C ALA A 162 17.08 8.18 -0.73
N LEU A 163 16.27 7.14 -0.66
CA LEU A 163 16.43 6.06 0.30
C LEU A 163 17.56 5.15 -0.20
N VAL A 164 18.66 5.11 0.53
CA VAL A 164 19.85 4.34 0.15
C VAL A 164 20.35 3.50 1.32
N LEU A 165 21.19 2.52 1.04
CA LEU A 165 21.90 1.79 2.09
C LEU A 165 22.91 2.72 2.80
N ALA A 166 22.92 2.72 4.13
CA ALA A 166 23.88 3.47 4.93
C ALA A 166 25.32 2.96 4.73
N ARG A 167 25.46 1.66 4.44
CA ARG A 167 26.69 0.98 4.03
C ARG A 167 26.39 0.05 2.87
N PRO A 168 27.19 0.04 1.80
CA PRO A 168 26.94 -0.80 0.63
C PRO A 168 26.75 -2.27 1.00
N GLY A 169 25.66 -2.87 0.55
CA GLY A 169 25.34 -4.30 0.72
C GLY A 169 24.94 -4.71 2.15
N VAL A 170 24.84 -3.77 3.11
CA VAL A 170 24.55 -4.10 4.51
C VAL A 170 23.19 -3.53 4.92
N ILE A 171 22.24 -4.42 5.18
CA ILE A 171 20.96 -4.05 5.82
C ILE A 171 21.08 -4.09 7.34
N GLY A 172 20.20 -3.38 8.03
CA GLY A 172 20.17 -3.34 9.49
C GLY A 172 19.44 -4.53 10.11
N PRO A 173 19.60 -4.73 11.43
CA PRO A 173 19.07 -5.90 12.13
C PRO A 173 17.53 -6.00 12.11
N GLN A 174 16.84 -4.89 11.90
CA GLN A 174 15.38 -4.81 11.89
C GLN A 174 14.77 -4.74 10.47
N LEU A 175 15.59 -4.86 9.41
CA LEU A 175 15.16 -5.04 8.03
C LEU A 175 15.54 -6.45 7.59
N LYS A 176 14.56 -7.29 7.27
CA LYS A 176 14.79 -8.70 6.91
C LYS A 176 14.09 -9.04 5.60
N PRO A 177 14.71 -9.82 4.71
CA PRO A 177 14.00 -10.37 3.57
C PRO A 177 12.76 -11.14 4.03
N HIS A 178 11.63 -10.93 3.36
CA HIS A 178 10.42 -11.71 3.63
C HIS A 178 10.62 -13.15 3.16
N PRO A 179 10.31 -14.17 4.00
CA PRO A 179 10.51 -15.56 3.63
C PRO A 179 9.70 -15.95 2.40
N ALA A 180 10.35 -16.56 1.40
CA ALA A 180 9.69 -17.03 0.19
C ALA A 180 8.63 -18.09 0.52
N GLY A 181 7.42 -17.96 -0.06
CA GLY A 181 6.34 -18.91 0.12
C GLY A 181 5.57 -18.79 1.44
N GLN A 182 5.94 -17.87 2.33
CA GLN A 182 5.13 -17.56 3.50
C GLN A 182 3.93 -16.72 3.08
N SER A 183 2.72 -17.23 3.29
CA SER A 183 1.52 -16.43 3.06
C SER A 183 1.48 -15.28 4.06
N CYS A 184 1.29 -14.09 3.55
CA CYS A 184 1.10 -12.91 4.36
C CYS A 184 -0.37 -12.49 4.23
N SER A 185 -1.23 -12.90 5.15
CA SER A 185 -2.62 -12.46 5.17
C SER A 185 -2.85 -11.48 6.32
N THR A 186 -3.77 -10.53 6.11
CA THR A 186 -4.24 -9.64 7.18
C THR A 186 -5.03 -10.40 8.25
N ALA A 187 -5.53 -11.60 7.94
CA ALA A 187 -6.19 -12.46 8.92
C ALA A 187 -5.23 -13.00 9.98
N ASP A 188 -3.94 -13.14 9.67
CA ASP A 188 -2.90 -13.46 10.67
C ASP A 188 -2.66 -12.29 11.65
N ALA A 189 -3.23 -11.13 11.36
CA ALA A 189 -3.17 -9.95 12.22
C ALA A 189 -4.17 -9.99 13.41
N THR A 190 -5.11 -10.93 13.39
CA THR A 190 -6.12 -11.08 14.45
C THR A 190 -5.66 -11.90 15.66
N VAL A 191 -4.40 -12.33 15.70
CA VAL A 191 -3.81 -12.75 16.96
C VAL A 191 -3.79 -11.51 17.84
N ALA A 192 -4.77 -11.44 18.77
CA ALA A 192 -4.91 -10.37 19.73
C ALA A 192 -3.54 -9.94 20.23
N ALA A 193 -3.25 -8.64 20.14
CA ALA A 193 -2.04 -8.11 20.75
C ALA A 193 -2.00 -8.67 22.18
N PRO A 194 -1.01 -9.48 22.54
CA PRO A 194 -0.92 -9.98 23.90
C PRO A 194 -0.91 -8.75 24.78
N ASP A 195 -1.70 -8.76 25.83
CA ASP A 195 -1.86 -7.68 26.78
C ASP A 195 -0.49 -7.01 26.97
N ALA A 196 -0.35 -5.77 26.48
CA ALA A 196 0.95 -5.12 26.28
C ALA A 196 1.70 -4.86 27.60
N THR A 197 1.08 -5.23 28.71
CA THR A 197 1.56 -5.03 30.08
C THR A 197 2.45 -6.15 30.60
N SER A 198 2.48 -7.33 29.96
CA SER A 198 3.14 -8.51 30.57
C SER A 198 4.13 -9.27 29.68
N ALA A 199 4.27 -8.95 28.38
CA ALA A 199 5.17 -9.69 27.50
C ALA A 199 6.54 -9.05 27.34
N PRO A 200 7.66 -9.80 27.41
CA PRO A 200 8.97 -9.26 27.10
C PRO A 200 9.04 -8.68 25.70
N LEU A 201 9.74 -7.55 25.54
CA LEU A 201 9.90 -6.81 24.26
C LEU A 201 10.28 -7.73 23.08
N THR A 202 11.11 -8.75 23.33
CA THR A 202 11.53 -9.75 22.34
C THR A 202 10.37 -10.61 21.82
N LYS A 203 9.35 -10.85 22.63
CA LYS A 203 8.15 -11.63 22.26
C LYS A 203 7.15 -10.77 21.48
N LEU A 204 7.06 -9.47 21.83
CA LEU A 204 6.30 -8.47 21.07
C LEU A 204 6.92 -8.18 19.69
N LEU A 205 8.24 -8.20 19.57
CA LEU A 205 8.95 -8.06 18.29
C LEU A 205 8.72 -9.24 17.35
N GLY A 206 8.39 -10.44 17.86
CA GLY A 206 8.05 -11.61 17.04
C GLY A 206 6.63 -11.55 16.44
N VAL A 207 5.73 -10.75 16.99
CA VAL A 207 4.32 -10.62 16.57
C VAL A 207 4.07 -9.31 15.79
N TRP A 208 4.93 -8.31 15.96
CA TRP A 208 4.89 -7.03 15.26
C TRP A 208 5.91 -7.03 14.10
N PRO A 209 5.57 -6.52 12.93
CA PRO A 209 4.37 -5.81 12.51
C PRO A 209 3.26 -6.75 11.99
N MET A 210 2.02 -6.39 12.26
CA MET A 210 0.84 -7.19 11.91
C MET A 210 0.34 -6.98 10.47
N SER A 211 0.70 -5.85 9.82
CA SER A 211 0.25 -5.56 8.46
C SER A 211 1.05 -6.26 7.38
N CYS A 212 0.33 -6.90 6.48
CA CYS A 212 0.86 -7.46 5.25
C CYS A 212 0.72 -6.46 4.11
N GLY A 213 1.80 -6.25 3.35
CA GLY A 213 1.79 -5.31 2.21
C GLY A 213 1.58 -3.84 2.57
N GLY A 214 1.61 -3.49 3.85
CA GLY A 214 1.38 -2.14 4.35
C GLY A 214 2.24 -1.80 5.56
N VAL A 215 2.28 -0.51 5.91
CA VAL A 215 3.01 0.01 7.07
C VAL A 215 2.04 0.46 8.15
N ASN A 216 2.20 -0.07 9.36
CA ASN A 216 1.47 0.34 10.55
C ASN A 216 2.33 1.22 11.44
N ARG A 217 1.68 2.14 12.17
CA ARG A 217 2.29 2.88 13.28
C ARG A 217 1.50 2.64 14.55
N ALA A 218 2.21 2.50 15.66
CA ALA A 218 1.63 2.46 16.99
C ALA A 218 2.51 3.24 17.98
N ARG A 219 1.92 3.64 19.09
CA ARG A 219 2.67 4.15 20.24
C ARG A 219 2.86 2.98 21.20
N PRO A 220 4.08 2.48 21.41
CA PRO A 220 4.31 1.38 22.31
C PRO A 220 3.97 1.78 23.74
N ALA A 221 3.19 0.98 24.45
CA ALA A 221 2.83 1.27 25.85
C ALA A 221 4.06 1.27 26.78
N LEU A 222 5.09 0.48 26.42
CA LEU A 222 6.31 0.34 27.23
C LEU A 222 7.36 1.41 26.94
N SER A 223 7.20 2.23 25.89
CA SER A 223 8.13 3.29 25.51
C SER A 223 7.34 4.58 25.23
N PRO A 224 6.82 5.24 26.29
CA PRO A 224 6.06 6.47 26.13
C PRO A 224 6.93 7.54 25.44
N GLY A 225 6.34 8.21 24.45
CA GLY A 225 7.04 9.22 23.64
C GLY A 225 7.71 8.66 22.36
N LEU A 226 7.80 7.34 22.20
CA LEU A 226 8.29 6.74 20.97
C LEU A 226 7.15 6.37 19.99
N THR A 227 7.48 6.33 18.72
CA THR A 227 6.64 5.76 17.66
C THR A 227 7.28 4.47 17.19
N ARG A 228 6.49 3.42 17.08
CA ARG A 228 6.89 2.17 16.43
C ARG A 228 6.18 2.06 15.10
N ALA A 229 6.93 1.80 14.04
CA ALA A 229 6.42 1.53 12.70
C ALA A 229 6.90 0.17 12.23
N GLY A 230 6.11 -0.48 11.37
CA GLY A 230 6.53 -1.73 10.80
C GLY A 230 5.58 -2.25 9.73
N GLY A 231 6.06 -3.21 8.97
CA GLY A 231 5.31 -3.85 7.90
C GLY A 231 5.96 -5.16 7.47
N ARG A 232 5.17 -6.02 6.84
CA ARG A 232 5.61 -7.30 6.29
C ARG A 232 5.34 -7.36 4.79
N ASN A 233 6.19 -8.09 4.09
CA ASN A 233 6.04 -8.34 2.65
C ASN A 233 5.93 -7.06 1.81
N LEU A 234 6.79 -6.08 2.10
CA LEU A 234 6.85 -4.78 1.42
C LEU A 234 8.02 -4.71 0.45
N SER A 235 7.80 -4.21 -0.76
CA SER A 235 8.90 -3.78 -1.62
C SER A 235 9.60 -2.55 -1.04
N MET A 236 10.87 -2.32 -1.41
CA MET A 236 11.59 -1.12 -0.99
C MET A 236 10.94 0.16 -1.52
N GLN A 237 10.30 0.11 -2.71
CA GLN A 237 9.49 1.22 -3.21
C GLN A 237 8.31 1.53 -2.27
N SER A 238 7.56 0.50 -1.82
CA SER A 238 6.45 0.70 -0.87
C SER A 238 6.92 1.25 0.49
N LEU A 239 8.12 0.84 0.91
CA LEU A 239 8.75 1.40 2.11
C LEU A 239 9.13 2.88 1.88
N ALA A 240 9.76 3.23 0.75
CA ALA A 240 10.09 4.60 0.38
C ALA A 240 8.85 5.51 0.35
N ASP A 241 7.76 5.04 -0.28
CA ASP A 241 6.48 5.77 -0.33
C ASP A 241 5.91 6.05 1.07
N SER A 242 6.20 5.17 2.03
CA SER A 242 5.75 5.32 3.42
C SER A 242 6.62 6.27 4.25
N MET A 243 7.86 6.56 3.84
CA MET A 243 8.80 7.38 4.60
C MET A 243 8.30 8.79 4.87
N ASN A 244 7.58 9.39 3.91
CA ASN A 244 7.00 10.72 4.09
C ASN A 244 6.09 10.79 5.32
N GLN A 245 5.21 9.78 5.47
CA GLN A 245 4.29 9.72 6.60
C GLN A 245 5.00 9.33 7.90
N LEU A 246 6.02 8.47 7.84
CA LEU A 246 6.76 8.01 9.01
C LEU A 246 7.63 9.11 9.59
N GLY A 247 8.42 9.78 8.74
CA GLY A 247 9.38 10.79 9.15
C GLY A 247 8.86 12.23 9.06
N ASN A 248 7.56 12.44 8.76
CA ASN A 248 7.00 13.77 8.52
C ASN A 248 7.83 14.58 7.50
N LEU A 249 8.25 13.91 6.42
CA LEU A 249 9.14 14.51 5.41
C LEU A 249 8.35 15.38 4.44
N ASN A 250 8.96 16.48 4.02
CA ASN A 250 8.36 17.47 3.12
C ASN A 250 8.75 17.29 1.64
N ARG A 251 9.44 16.20 1.27
CA ARG A 251 9.90 15.91 -0.09
C ARG A 251 9.59 14.47 -0.47
N PRO A 252 9.37 14.18 -1.76
CA PRO A 252 9.24 12.81 -2.22
C PRO A 252 10.46 11.97 -1.82
N VAL A 253 10.22 10.71 -1.50
CA VAL A 253 11.27 9.72 -1.25
C VAL A 253 11.31 8.74 -2.41
N VAL A 254 12.49 8.55 -3.00
CA VAL A 254 12.70 7.61 -4.10
C VAL A 254 13.57 6.45 -3.63
N ASP A 255 13.22 5.23 -3.98
CA ASP A 255 14.04 4.06 -3.68
C ASP A 255 15.29 4.02 -4.57
N GLN A 256 16.45 4.04 -3.96
CA GLN A 256 17.77 3.85 -4.57
C GLN A 256 18.62 2.87 -3.75
N THR A 257 17.97 1.98 -3.00
CA THR A 257 18.69 0.97 -2.19
C THR A 257 19.35 -0.10 -3.03
N GLY A 258 18.82 -0.36 -4.24
CA GLY A 258 19.22 -1.48 -5.09
C GLY A 258 18.80 -2.84 -4.55
N LEU A 259 17.98 -2.88 -3.48
CA LEU A 259 17.48 -4.12 -2.91
C LEU A 259 16.26 -4.62 -3.70
N THR A 260 16.26 -5.89 -4.05
CA THR A 260 15.16 -6.55 -4.77
C THR A 260 14.39 -7.50 -3.87
N GLY A 261 13.12 -7.78 -4.21
CA GLY A 261 12.25 -8.63 -3.39
C GLY A 261 11.48 -7.84 -2.33
N ASN A 262 10.88 -8.58 -1.41
CA ASN A 262 10.07 -8.01 -0.34
C ASN A 262 10.75 -8.18 1.02
N PHE A 263 10.44 -7.27 1.94
CA PHE A 263 11.07 -7.17 3.24
C PHE A 263 10.04 -7.03 4.34
N ASP A 264 10.44 -7.49 5.53
CA ASP A 264 9.79 -7.24 6.81
C ASP A 264 10.64 -6.26 7.60
N PHE A 265 10.03 -5.27 8.24
CA PHE A 265 10.78 -4.32 9.05
C PHE A 265 10.05 -3.89 10.31
N VAL A 266 10.83 -3.48 11.30
CA VAL A 266 10.38 -2.77 12.50
C VAL A 266 11.30 -1.58 12.71
N LEU A 267 10.72 -0.42 12.98
CA LEU A 267 11.43 0.83 13.26
C LEU A 267 10.84 1.48 14.50
N GLU A 268 11.68 1.83 15.47
CA GLU A 268 11.27 2.56 16.67
C GLU A 268 12.06 3.86 16.78
N TYR A 269 11.36 5.00 16.88
CA TYR A 269 11.97 6.32 16.84
C TYR A 269 11.19 7.33 17.68
N ALA A 270 11.88 8.38 18.13
CA ALA A 270 11.25 9.55 18.69
C ALA A 270 10.66 10.41 17.56
N PRO A 271 9.34 10.71 17.57
CA PRO A 271 8.79 11.64 16.62
C PRO A 271 9.41 13.02 16.82
N GLU A 272 9.79 13.69 15.73
CA GLU A 272 10.13 15.11 15.81
C GLU A 272 8.88 15.88 16.21
N ILE A 273 8.87 16.38 17.44
CA ILE A 273 7.85 17.32 17.89
C ILE A 273 8.12 18.61 17.15
N ALA A 274 7.18 19.06 16.32
CA ALA A 274 7.27 20.38 15.71
C ALA A 274 7.54 21.40 16.81
N MET A 275 8.70 22.08 16.74
CA MET A 275 9.10 23.11 17.70
C MET A 275 8.12 24.28 17.53
N GLY A 276 7.01 24.28 18.26
CA GLY A 276 5.99 25.33 18.15
C GLY A 276 4.99 25.37 19.29
N GLU A 277 4.82 24.31 20.06
CA GLU A 277 3.74 24.26 21.08
C GLU A 277 4.27 23.81 22.45
N ASN A 278 5.04 24.59 23.09
CA ASN A 278 5.14 24.89 24.53
C ASN A 278 6.52 25.39 24.94
N PRO A 279 6.70 26.71 25.16
CA PRO A 279 7.97 27.25 25.66
C PRO A 279 8.23 26.97 27.15
N GLY A 280 7.39 26.20 27.84
CA GLY A 280 7.45 26.01 29.29
C GLY A 280 7.32 24.57 29.80
N GLY A 281 7.17 23.59 28.93
CA GLY A 281 7.11 22.18 29.35
C GLY A 281 8.51 21.60 29.50
N SER A 282 8.83 21.03 30.67
CA SER A 282 10.01 20.20 30.86
C SER A 282 9.97 19.07 29.81
N GLN A 283 10.77 19.21 28.75
CA GLN A 283 10.99 18.13 27.80
C GLN A 283 11.78 17.04 28.53
N SER A 284 11.10 16.05 29.05
CA SER A 284 11.74 14.76 29.28
C SER A 284 12.15 14.24 27.90
N ASP A 285 13.47 14.18 27.65
CA ASP A 285 14.06 13.48 26.51
C ASP A 285 13.40 12.10 26.46
N PRO A 286 12.66 11.74 25.39
CA PRO A 286 11.97 10.45 25.32
C PRO A 286 12.95 9.28 25.25
N GLY A 287 14.27 9.53 25.33
CA GLY A 287 15.31 8.49 25.30
C GLY A 287 15.41 7.74 23.99
N GLY A 288 14.72 8.23 22.94
CA GLY A 288 14.63 7.59 21.63
C GLY A 288 15.56 8.23 20.61
N GLN A 289 15.85 7.47 19.56
CA GLN A 289 16.62 7.96 18.42
C GLN A 289 15.72 8.79 17.49
N ALA A 290 16.23 9.91 16.97
CA ALA A 290 15.58 10.64 15.90
C ALA A 290 15.36 9.74 14.67
N PHE A 291 14.34 10.03 13.86
CA PHE A 291 13.94 9.19 12.73
C PHE A 291 15.11 8.76 11.81
N GLY A 292 15.96 9.71 11.38
CA GLY A 292 17.10 9.41 10.51
C GLY A 292 18.15 8.49 11.14
N GLU A 293 18.44 8.68 12.44
CA GLU A 293 19.37 7.81 13.18
C GLU A 293 18.77 6.40 13.39
N ALA A 294 17.46 6.32 13.65
CA ALA A 294 16.76 5.06 13.77
C ALA A 294 16.79 4.28 12.45
N LEU A 295 16.51 4.93 11.32
CA LEU A 295 16.65 4.34 9.99
C LEU A 295 18.01 3.72 9.78
N LYS A 296 19.07 4.49 10.12
CA LYS A 296 20.46 4.06 9.93
C LYS A 296 20.85 2.88 10.83
N LYS A 297 20.49 2.92 12.10
CA LYS A 297 20.90 1.90 13.06
C LYS A 297 20.06 0.63 12.98
N GLN A 298 18.75 0.77 12.77
CA GLN A 298 17.83 -0.35 12.84
C GLN A 298 17.62 -0.99 11.46
N LEU A 299 17.46 -0.18 10.39
CA LEU A 299 17.20 -0.70 9.04
C LEU A 299 18.47 -0.71 8.15
N GLY A 300 19.55 -0.04 8.53
CA GLY A 300 20.75 0.13 7.70
C GLY A 300 20.52 1.06 6.51
N LEU A 301 19.49 1.93 6.58
CA LEU A 301 19.06 2.84 5.53
C LEU A 301 19.36 4.28 5.94
N LYS A 302 19.50 5.16 4.94
CA LYS A 302 19.59 6.60 5.14
C LYS A 302 18.87 7.36 4.03
N LEU A 303 18.54 8.61 4.29
CA LEU A 303 17.94 9.54 3.35
C LEU A 303 18.99 10.54 2.88
N ASP A 304 19.36 10.48 1.61
CA ASP A 304 20.29 11.42 1.00
C ASP A 304 19.51 12.47 0.19
N SER A 305 19.74 13.76 0.47
CA SER A 305 19.11 14.85 -0.28
C SER A 305 19.74 14.98 -1.65
N GLN A 306 18.94 14.91 -2.71
CA GLN A 306 19.39 15.07 -4.09
C GLN A 306 18.31 15.69 -4.98
N LYS A 307 18.68 16.04 -6.22
CA LYS A 307 17.71 16.40 -7.25
C LYS A 307 17.47 15.21 -8.16
N ALA A 308 16.21 14.83 -8.33
CA ALA A 308 15.81 13.79 -9.26
C ALA A 308 14.59 14.22 -10.06
N MET A 309 14.32 13.50 -11.15
CA MET A 309 13.04 13.60 -11.82
C MET A 309 11.98 12.95 -10.94
N ALA A 310 10.90 13.66 -10.70
CA ALA A 310 9.72 13.12 -10.03
C ALA A 310 8.47 13.54 -10.79
N ASP A 311 7.53 12.65 -10.84
CA ASP A 311 6.28 12.87 -11.56
C ASP A 311 5.29 13.65 -10.69
N TYR A 312 4.75 14.71 -11.26
CA TYR A 312 3.73 15.57 -10.66
C TYR A 312 2.46 15.50 -11.50
N LEU A 313 1.34 15.47 -10.83
CA LEU A 313 0.04 15.52 -11.48
C LEU A 313 -0.25 16.98 -11.86
N HIS A 314 -0.59 17.22 -13.13
CA HIS A 314 -1.14 18.48 -13.62
C HIS A 314 -2.63 18.34 -13.89
N VAL A 315 -3.44 19.31 -13.42
CA VAL A 315 -4.88 19.33 -13.64
C VAL A 315 -5.21 20.16 -14.87
N ASP A 316 -5.68 19.49 -15.91
CA ASP A 316 -6.10 20.14 -17.15
C ASP A 316 -7.52 20.70 -17.04
N HIS A 317 -8.40 19.96 -16.31
CA HIS A 317 -9.79 20.33 -16.18
C HIS A 317 -10.43 19.69 -14.94
N VAL A 318 -11.38 20.41 -14.32
CA VAL A 318 -12.22 19.90 -13.22
C VAL A 318 -13.51 20.69 -13.11
N GLU A 319 -14.62 20.00 -12.87
CA GLU A 319 -15.96 20.58 -12.71
C GLU A 319 -16.60 20.12 -11.40
N ARG A 320 -17.56 20.91 -10.89
CA ARG A 320 -18.44 20.43 -9.81
C ARG A 320 -19.29 19.26 -10.29
N PRO A 321 -19.52 18.23 -9.43
CA PRO A 321 -20.34 17.12 -9.83
C PRO A 321 -21.79 17.59 -10.05
N THR A 322 -22.44 17.08 -11.09
CA THR A 322 -23.88 17.22 -11.23
C THR A 322 -24.58 16.43 -10.12
N ALA A 323 -25.65 17.00 -9.55
CA ALA A 323 -26.44 16.27 -8.58
C ALA A 323 -26.98 14.96 -9.19
N ASN A 324 -26.93 13.87 -8.41
CA ASN A 324 -27.54 12.60 -8.80
C ASN A 324 -29.05 12.66 -8.68
#